data_09e5d643ac9b9b29be0938ac54468c11
#
_entry.id   09e5d643ac9b9b29be0938ac54468c11
#
_cell.length_a   1.000
_cell.length_b   1.000
_cell.length_c   1.000
_cell.angle_alpha   90.00
_cell.angle_beta   90.00
_cell.angle_gamma   90.00
#
_symmetry.space_group_name_H-M   'P 1'
#
loop_
_entity.id
_entity.type
_entity.pdbx_description
1 polymer ?
#
loop_
_entity_poly.entity_id
_entity_poly.type
_entity_poly.pdbx_seq_one_letter_code
_entity_poly.pdbx_strand_id
1 'polypeptide(L)'
;ILDRLPLGVFVKDGDNHFNYLYWNHFMEEITGIETREIEGHDDFEVNYNALMTAEERLETDKNVIKTGLTARFKGKVKSASGDYRDIEVAKYPISLNNGKPLILALWRDITSELATENTLRRTRILTKMALRISDIRTCSILIDSDSTHNFKDSVVTLNDWNTMSEDMIEVSWGQFISRAHPDDQEHYHNVFTRLCRGEISEARIEARMLFPGKKEYAWREVFATVYERDEKGRPSVILGCSTNIQERKNQELSLEEAKVKAEAADKMKSKYLADMSHEIRTPLNAITGFSELMAFADTDEERMSYYDVIKMNNQLLMQLINDILDISKIEADAIKITYEQLDVSELMDTIYASAKLRVPGGVELVLEKGADHHMFGTDSMRLLQLINNLVNNAIKNTKEGSITMGYTIQPDNQLRFYVRDTGIGIDEEKLKDVFGRFVKINDYMEGIGLGLAICKGLVVKMGGSIHVTSELGVGSEFSFILPSHE
;
A
#
# COMPACT_ATOMS: atom_id res chain seq x y z
N ILE A 1 17.15 46.66 -53.82
CA ILE A 1 16.26 45.60 -53.33
C ILE A 1 17.04 44.67 -52.39
N LEU A 2 18.21 44.16 -52.82
CA LEU A 2 19.01 43.21 -52.03
C LEU A 2 19.44 43.78 -50.67
N ASP A 3 19.60 45.08 -50.56
CA ASP A 3 20.06 45.77 -49.36
C ASP A 3 19.00 45.82 -48.22
N ARG A 4 17.74 45.63 -48.57
CA ARG A 4 16.61 45.61 -47.61
C ARG A 4 16.12 44.22 -47.26
N LEU A 5 16.78 43.16 -47.73
CA LEU A 5 16.43 41.81 -47.36
C LEU A 5 16.90 41.51 -45.93
N PRO A 6 16.11 40.78 -45.12
CA PRO A 6 16.54 40.29 -43.80
C PRO A 6 17.47 39.07 -43.94
N LEU A 7 18.39 39.16 -44.89
CA LEU A 7 19.38 38.14 -45.24
C LEU A 7 20.68 38.82 -45.57
N GLY A 8 21.79 38.28 -45.11
CA GLY A 8 23.09 38.66 -45.55
C GLY A 8 23.30 38.23 -47.01
N VAL A 9 23.69 39.20 -47.85
CA VAL A 9 23.97 38.95 -49.24
C VAL A 9 25.33 39.50 -49.59
N PHE A 10 26.19 38.68 -50.16
CA PHE A 10 27.41 39.13 -50.80
C PHE A 10 27.62 38.44 -52.16
N VAL A 11 28.40 39.12 -53.00
CA VAL A 11 28.78 38.58 -54.31
C VAL A 11 30.30 38.67 -54.41
N LYS A 12 30.91 37.60 -54.94
CA LYS A 12 32.34 37.53 -55.25
C LYS A 12 32.63 37.30 -56.72
N ASP A 13 33.74 37.85 -57.17
CA ASP A 13 34.27 37.71 -58.53
C ASP A 13 35.04 36.40 -58.67
N GLY A 14 34.54 35.44 -59.45
CA GLY A 14 35.19 34.13 -59.66
C GLY A 14 36.46 34.18 -60.50
N ASP A 15 36.67 35.23 -61.26
CA ASP A 15 37.85 35.41 -62.13
C ASP A 15 38.97 36.30 -61.46
N ASN A 16 38.59 37.12 -60.51
CA ASN A 16 39.50 38.07 -59.87
C ASN A 16 39.69 37.74 -58.38
N HIS A 17 40.50 36.76 -58.04
CA HIS A 17 40.89 36.34 -56.73
C HIS A 17 39.73 36.17 -55.71
N PHE A 18 38.49 36.01 -56.18
CA PHE A 18 37.29 35.98 -55.37
C PHE A 18 37.06 37.22 -54.52
N ASN A 19 37.44 38.39 -55.07
CA ASN A 19 37.21 39.68 -54.43
C ASN A 19 35.71 39.94 -54.27
N TYR A 20 35.31 40.59 -53.13
CA TYR A 20 33.94 40.97 -52.89
C TYR A 20 33.53 42.10 -53.87
N LEU A 21 32.41 41.87 -54.57
CA LEU A 21 31.80 42.86 -55.45
C LEU A 21 30.55 43.51 -54.86
N TYR A 22 29.99 42.91 -53.91
CA TYR A 22 28.79 43.38 -53.23
C TYR A 22 28.68 42.82 -51.84
N TRP A 23 28.22 43.67 -50.92
CA TRP A 23 28.03 43.36 -49.51
C TRP A 23 26.86 44.19 -49.01
N ASN A 24 25.77 43.57 -48.51
CA ASN A 24 24.56 44.29 -48.15
C ASN A 24 24.59 44.75 -46.67
N HIS A 25 23.67 45.63 -46.30
CA HIS A 25 23.56 46.20 -44.96
C HIS A 25 23.40 45.15 -43.87
N PHE A 26 22.69 44.04 -44.12
CA PHE A 26 22.56 42.96 -43.14
C PHE A 26 23.92 42.27 -42.85
N MET A 27 24.78 42.17 -43.82
CA MET A 27 26.17 41.70 -43.62
C MET A 27 26.96 42.68 -42.77
N GLU A 28 26.78 43.99 -42.93
CA GLU A 28 27.41 45.01 -42.09
C GLU A 28 26.97 44.88 -40.63
N GLU A 29 25.66 44.68 -40.38
CA GLU A 29 25.11 44.49 -39.04
C GLU A 29 25.67 43.24 -38.34
N ILE A 30 25.80 42.14 -39.07
CA ILE A 30 26.30 40.88 -38.49
C ILE A 30 27.80 40.94 -38.28
N THR A 31 28.57 41.40 -39.26
CA THR A 31 30.04 41.29 -39.24
C THR A 31 30.74 42.54 -38.64
N GLY A 32 30.04 43.67 -38.66
CA GLY A 32 30.62 44.96 -38.26
C GLY A 32 31.51 45.59 -39.28
N ILE A 33 31.57 45.06 -40.53
CA ILE A 33 32.41 45.60 -41.62
C ILE A 33 31.53 46.33 -42.63
N GLU A 34 31.87 47.58 -42.87
CA GLU A 34 31.17 48.40 -43.85
C GLU A 34 31.50 47.94 -45.28
N THR A 35 30.52 48.07 -46.19
CA THR A 35 30.69 47.70 -47.60
C THR A 35 31.95 48.32 -48.24
N ARG A 36 32.28 49.57 -47.92
CA ARG A 36 33.45 50.24 -48.43
C ARG A 36 34.80 49.65 -48.00
N GLU A 37 34.82 48.89 -46.90
CA GLU A 37 36.01 48.24 -46.35
C GLU A 37 36.27 46.84 -46.96
N ILE A 38 35.25 46.26 -47.57
CA ILE A 38 35.32 44.90 -48.08
C ILE A 38 35.26 44.83 -49.60
N GLU A 39 34.62 45.82 -50.28
CA GLU A 39 34.53 45.85 -51.76
C GLU A 39 35.92 45.94 -52.43
N GLY A 40 36.18 45.03 -53.35
CA GLY A 40 37.48 44.93 -54.05
C GLY A 40 38.52 44.11 -53.33
N HIS A 41 38.31 43.68 -52.08
CA HIS A 41 39.26 42.89 -51.30
C HIS A 41 38.90 41.42 -51.32
N ASP A 42 39.86 40.53 -51.08
CA ASP A 42 39.65 39.09 -50.94
C ASP A 42 39.51 38.64 -49.48
N ASP A 43 39.32 37.33 -49.26
CA ASP A 43 39.15 36.74 -47.92
C ASP A 43 40.40 36.87 -47.01
N PHE A 44 41.59 37.11 -47.56
CA PHE A 44 42.82 37.23 -46.80
C PHE A 44 43.11 38.68 -46.36
N GLU A 45 42.56 39.61 -47.09
CA GLU A 45 42.75 41.06 -46.82
C GLU A 45 41.71 41.56 -45.79
N VAL A 46 40.59 40.86 -45.64
CA VAL A 46 39.51 41.25 -44.76
C VAL A 46 39.35 40.27 -43.61
N ASN A 47 39.52 40.77 -42.39
CA ASN A 47 39.38 39.97 -41.18
C ASN A 47 38.02 40.19 -40.50
N TYR A 48 37.11 39.20 -40.62
CA TYR A 48 35.86 39.20 -39.89
C TYR A 48 35.58 37.83 -39.29
N ASN A 49 34.72 37.80 -38.28
CA ASN A 49 34.28 36.53 -37.66
C ASN A 49 33.44 35.73 -38.64
N ALA A 50 34.08 34.93 -39.46
CA ALA A 50 33.42 34.03 -40.37
C ALA A 50 33.35 32.61 -39.79
N LEU A 51 32.46 31.78 -40.36
CA LEU A 51 32.32 30.37 -40.01
C LEU A 51 33.54 29.52 -40.40
N MET A 52 34.34 30.00 -41.30
CA MET A 52 35.49 29.33 -41.92
C MET A 52 36.70 30.26 -41.96
N THR A 53 37.89 29.67 -41.97
CA THR A 53 39.10 30.40 -42.25
C THR A 53 39.11 30.97 -43.68
N ALA A 54 39.99 31.91 -43.98
CA ALA A 54 40.12 32.47 -45.32
C ALA A 54 40.45 31.37 -46.36
N GLU A 55 41.33 30.43 -46.00
CA GLU A 55 41.71 29.30 -46.83
C GLU A 55 40.51 28.40 -47.15
N GLU A 56 39.69 28.02 -46.11
CA GLU A 56 38.52 27.20 -46.25
C GLU A 56 37.43 27.88 -47.10
N ARG A 57 37.28 29.20 -46.95
CA ARG A 57 36.36 30.00 -47.77
C ARG A 57 36.78 30.01 -49.22
N LEU A 58 38.06 30.22 -49.52
CA LEU A 58 38.61 30.20 -50.87
C LEU A 58 38.48 28.81 -51.50
N GLU A 59 38.77 27.75 -50.77
CA GLU A 59 38.61 26.37 -51.27
C GLU A 59 37.15 26.06 -51.63
N THR A 60 36.22 26.49 -50.74
CA THR A 60 34.78 26.34 -50.97
C THR A 60 34.34 27.11 -52.21
N ASP A 61 34.83 28.36 -52.41
CA ASP A 61 34.48 29.21 -53.53
C ASP A 61 35.01 28.63 -54.86
N LYS A 62 36.28 28.15 -54.89
CA LYS A 62 36.82 27.41 -56.03
C LYS A 62 36.03 26.18 -56.42
N ASN A 63 35.59 25.41 -55.38
CA ASN A 63 34.82 24.22 -55.61
C ASN A 63 33.41 24.52 -56.16
N VAL A 64 32.73 25.56 -55.67
CA VAL A 64 31.42 26.03 -56.17
C VAL A 64 31.52 26.41 -57.65
N ILE A 65 32.52 27.17 -58.05
CA ILE A 65 32.72 27.57 -59.46
C ILE A 65 33.09 26.35 -60.32
N LYS A 66 34.01 25.49 -59.85
CA LYS A 66 34.46 24.30 -60.59
C LYS A 66 33.37 23.29 -60.86
N THR A 67 32.53 23.04 -59.84
CA THR A 67 31.48 22.02 -59.91
C THR A 67 30.14 22.51 -60.45
N GLY A 68 29.90 23.82 -60.37
CA GLY A 68 28.59 24.41 -60.66
C GLY A 68 27.52 24.08 -59.62
N LEU A 69 27.92 23.50 -58.45
CA LEU A 69 26.97 23.07 -57.42
C LEU A 69 26.94 24.09 -56.27
N THR A 70 25.75 24.23 -55.65
CA THR A 70 25.56 25.05 -54.47
C THR A 70 26.24 24.43 -53.26
N ALA A 71 27.01 25.19 -52.50
CA ALA A 71 27.50 24.80 -51.18
C ALA A 71 26.60 25.35 -50.07
N ARG A 72 26.28 24.51 -49.09
CA ARG A 72 25.49 24.90 -47.88
C ARG A 72 26.19 24.42 -46.62
N PHE A 73 26.24 25.30 -45.62
CA PHE A 73 26.79 24.96 -44.31
C PHE A 73 26.17 25.83 -43.22
N LYS A 74 26.23 25.36 -41.99
CA LYS A 74 25.72 26.06 -40.80
C LYS A 74 26.83 26.21 -39.78
N GLY A 75 26.76 27.27 -38.99
CA GLY A 75 27.68 27.46 -37.89
C GLY A 75 27.37 28.71 -37.08
N LYS A 76 28.19 28.96 -36.07
CA LYS A 76 28.02 30.10 -35.15
C LYS A 76 28.97 31.23 -35.52
N VAL A 77 28.45 32.44 -35.62
CA VAL A 77 29.19 33.66 -35.86
C VAL A 77 29.00 34.58 -34.68
N LYS A 78 30.07 35.24 -34.22
CA LYS A 78 29.97 36.29 -33.24
C LYS A 78 29.68 37.59 -33.98
N SER A 79 28.51 38.19 -33.72
CA SER A 79 28.11 39.46 -34.36
C SER A 79 28.92 40.64 -33.87
N ALA A 80 28.81 41.75 -34.55
CA ALA A 80 29.43 43.02 -34.18
C ALA A 80 29.04 43.52 -32.76
N SER A 81 27.79 43.18 -32.32
CA SER A 81 27.32 43.48 -30.97
C SER A 81 27.89 42.56 -29.88
N GLY A 82 28.65 41.51 -30.29
CA GLY A 82 29.24 40.54 -29.37
C GLY A 82 28.43 39.30 -29.12
N ASP A 83 27.19 39.23 -29.60
CA ASP A 83 26.29 38.07 -29.46
C ASP A 83 26.62 36.97 -30.47
N TYR A 84 26.39 35.69 -30.06
CA TYR A 84 26.53 34.58 -30.97
C TYR A 84 25.19 34.35 -31.72
N ARG A 85 25.31 34.25 -33.08
CA ARG A 85 24.21 33.94 -33.96
C ARG A 85 24.46 32.65 -34.72
N ASP A 86 23.43 31.83 -34.86
CA ASP A 86 23.49 30.65 -35.69
C ASP A 86 23.13 31.06 -37.14
N ILE A 87 24.05 30.89 -38.06
CA ILE A 87 23.91 31.30 -39.45
C ILE A 87 23.90 30.09 -40.37
N GLU A 88 22.97 30.06 -41.29
CA GLU A 88 23.01 29.19 -42.46
C GLU A 88 23.50 29.94 -43.67
N VAL A 89 24.55 29.43 -44.30
CA VAL A 89 25.15 30.01 -45.49
C VAL A 89 24.88 29.13 -46.72
N ALA A 90 24.45 29.74 -47.80
CA ALA A 90 24.32 29.07 -49.09
C ALA A 90 25.09 29.88 -50.15
N LYS A 91 26.03 29.23 -50.83
CA LYS A 91 26.79 29.81 -51.94
C LYS A 91 26.34 29.25 -53.27
N TYR A 92 25.97 30.10 -54.19
CA TYR A 92 25.43 29.77 -55.50
C TYR A 92 26.41 30.22 -56.57
N PRO A 93 26.81 29.37 -57.55
CA PRO A 93 27.50 29.80 -58.74
C PRO A 93 26.52 30.54 -59.65
N ILE A 94 26.85 31.74 -60.07
CA ILE A 94 26.08 32.50 -61.07
C ILE A 94 27.03 32.98 -62.19
N SER A 95 26.51 33.22 -63.37
CA SER A 95 27.30 33.76 -64.47
C SER A 95 26.61 34.99 -65.07
N LEU A 96 27.39 36.00 -65.36
CA LEU A 96 26.89 37.16 -66.09
C LEU A 96 26.71 36.85 -67.57
N ASN A 97 25.98 37.71 -68.29
CA ASN A 97 25.75 37.56 -69.72
C ASN A 97 27.02 37.48 -70.60
N ASN A 98 28.13 38.01 -70.08
CA ASN A 98 29.43 37.91 -70.75
C ASN A 98 30.25 36.67 -70.39
N GLY A 99 29.66 35.71 -69.68
CA GLY A 99 30.28 34.44 -69.24
C GLY A 99 31.13 34.53 -68.00
N LYS A 100 31.22 35.70 -67.32
CA LYS A 100 32.01 35.89 -66.11
C LYS A 100 31.40 35.12 -64.94
N PRO A 101 32.16 34.22 -64.26
CA PRO A 101 31.68 33.48 -63.10
C PRO A 101 31.63 34.35 -61.87
N LEU A 102 30.55 34.26 -61.11
CA LEU A 102 30.37 34.90 -59.81
C LEU A 102 29.88 33.92 -58.80
N ILE A 103 30.07 34.26 -57.50
CA ILE A 103 29.45 33.55 -56.37
C ILE A 103 28.49 34.52 -55.69
N LEU A 104 27.23 34.11 -55.66
CA LEU A 104 26.21 34.72 -54.80
C LEU A 104 26.14 33.93 -53.46
N ALA A 105 26.38 34.57 -52.35
CA ALA A 105 26.21 33.96 -51.03
C ALA A 105 25.04 34.61 -50.29
N LEU A 106 24.26 33.76 -49.64
CA LEU A 106 23.14 34.14 -48.81
C LEU A 106 23.42 33.66 -47.38
N TRP A 107 23.35 34.59 -46.39
CA TRP A 107 23.45 34.32 -44.98
C TRP A 107 22.08 34.48 -44.34
N ARG A 108 21.57 33.45 -43.74
CA ARG A 108 20.30 33.47 -43.01
C ARG A 108 20.55 33.26 -41.52
N ASP A 109 20.08 34.19 -40.70
CA ASP A 109 20.07 34.04 -39.25
C ASP A 109 18.96 33.04 -38.89
N ILE A 110 19.34 31.93 -38.29
CA ILE A 110 18.46 30.84 -37.87
C ILE A 110 18.45 30.65 -36.34
N THR A 111 18.94 31.64 -35.61
CA THR A 111 19.10 31.58 -34.16
C THR A 111 17.77 31.37 -33.44
N SER A 112 16.73 32.09 -33.82
CA SER A 112 15.39 31.99 -33.25
C SER A 112 14.71 30.66 -33.55
N GLU A 113 14.86 30.19 -34.79
CA GLU A 113 14.31 28.89 -35.23
C GLU A 113 14.96 27.74 -34.44
N LEU A 114 16.28 27.72 -34.34
CA LEU A 114 17.03 26.70 -33.59
C LEU A 114 16.73 26.77 -32.08
N ALA A 115 16.63 27.98 -31.52
CA ALA A 115 16.26 28.14 -30.11
C ALA A 115 14.86 27.58 -29.82
N THR A 116 13.90 27.85 -30.72
CA THR A 116 12.53 27.35 -30.62
C THR A 116 12.51 25.82 -30.76
N GLU A 117 13.19 25.27 -31.75
CA GLU A 117 13.29 23.82 -31.98
C GLU A 117 13.92 23.11 -30.77
N ASN A 118 15.04 23.65 -30.27
CA ASN A 118 15.70 23.10 -29.08
C ASN A 118 14.82 23.16 -27.82
N THR A 119 14.08 24.25 -27.64
CA THR A 119 13.14 24.40 -26.53
C THR A 119 12.02 23.38 -26.64
N LEU A 120 11.43 23.23 -27.82
CA LEU A 120 10.39 22.24 -28.07
C LEU A 120 10.91 20.81 -27.83
N ARG A 121 12.08 20.50 -28.34
CA ARG A 121 12.74 19.20 -28.16
C ARG A 121 12.99 18.90 -26.67
N ARG A 122 13.54 19.89 -25.94
CA ARG A 122 13.79 19.77 -24.49
C ARG A 122 12.49 19.55 -23.72
N THR A 123 11.46 20.34 -24.00
CA THR A 123 10.14 20.23 -23.36
C THR A 123 9.54 18.86 -23.63
N ARG A 124 9.61 18.37 -24.87
CA ARG A 124 9.12 17.04 -25.25
C ARG A 124 9.81 15.92 -24.46
N ILE A 125 11.14 16.00 -24.31
CA ILE A 125 11.93 15.02 -23.54
C ILE A 125 11.53 15.06 -22.06
N LEU A 126 11.48 16.25 -21.46
CA LEU A 126 11.12 16.40 -20.04
C LEU A 126 9.69 15.91 -19.77
N THR A 127 8.75 16.22 -20.65
CA THR A 127 7.38 15.72 -20.54
C THR A 127 7.33 14.20 -20.61
N LYS A 128 8.03 13.58 -21.58
CA LYS A 128 8.14 12.12 -21.69
C LYS A 128 8.72 11.49 -20.42
N MET A 129 9.79 12.07 -19.87
CA MET A 129 10.40 11.57 -18.63
C MET A 129 9.44 11.68 -17.45
N ALA A 130 8.76 12.79 -17.28
CA ALA A 130 7.79 13.00 -16.19
C ALA A 130 6.64 11.99 -16.27
N LEU A 131 6.04 11.81 -17.44
CA LEU A 131 4.96 10.84 -17.67
C LEU A 131 5.42 9.40 -17.35
N ARG A 132 6.66 9.06 -17.72
CA ARG A 132 7.21 7.73 -17.48
C ARG A 132 7.48 7.45 -16.00
N ILE A 133 8.09 8.42 -15.29
CA ILE A 133 8.39 8.30 -13.85
C ILE A 133 7.08 8.14 -13.04
N SER A 134 6.04 8.87 -13.44
CA SER A 134 4.74 8.84 -12.76
C SER A 134 3.83 7.70 -13.23
N ASP A 135 4.30 6.78 -14.08
CA ASP A 135 3.49 5.72 -14.74
C ASP A 135 2.18 6.27 -15.33
N ILE A 136 2.25 7.48 -15.93
CA ILE A 136 1.10 8.08 -16.61
C ILE A 136 1.08 7.58 -18.04
N ARG A 137 -0.04 7.01 -18.45
CA ARG A 137 -0.30 6.59 -19.83
C ARG A 137 -1.27 7.54 -20.48
N THR A 138 -1.04 7.87 -21.73
CA THR A 138 -1.88 8.80 -22.49
C THR A 138 -2.55 8.11 -23.66
N CYS A 139 -3.73 8.60 -24.03
CA CYS A 139 -4.44 8.19 -25.23
C CYS A 139 -5.05 9.40 -25.93
N SER A 140 -5.28 9.26 -27.23
CA SER A 140 -6.14 10.17 -27.97
C SER A 140 -7.21 9.37 -28.72
N ILE A 141 -8.42 9.89 -28.76
CA ILE A 141 -9.53 9.29 -29.48
C ILE A 141 -9.90 10.27 -30.59
N LEU A 142 -9.73 9.85 -31.83
CA LEU A 142 -10.18 10.60 -33.00
C LEU A 142 -11.59 10.13 -33.35
N ILE A 143 -12.54 11.05 -33.33
CA ILE A 143 -13.94 10.76 -33.61
C ILE A 143 -14.20 11.18 -35.07
N ASP A 144 -14.57 10.20 -35.90
CA ASP A 144 -14.95 10.49 -37.28
C ASP A 144 -16.27 11.27 -37.33
N SER A 145 -16.22 12.46 -37.91
CA SER A 145 -17.37 13.37 -38.03
C SER A 145 -18.48 12.86 -38.92
N ASP A 146 -18.18 11.92 -39.84
CA ASP A 146 -19.13 11.37 -40.84
C ASP A 146 -19.83 10.10 -40.33
N SER A 147 -19.33 9.43 -39.30
CA SER A 147 -19.98 8.25 -38.74
C SER A 147 -21.22 8.65 -37.95
N THR A 148 -22.39 8.38 -38.54
CA THR A 148 -23.68 8.50 -37.88
C THR A 148 -23.72 7.66 -36.60
N HIS A 149 -23.32 8.23 -35.45
CA HIS A 149 -23.56 7.75 -34.08
C HIS A 149 -22.95 6.39 -33.68
N ASN A 150 -22.10 5.76 -34.48
CA ASN A 150 -21.48 4.48 -34.13
C ASN A 150 -20.01 4.65 -33.73
N PHE A 151 -19.74 4.93 -32.45
CA PHE A 151 -18.37 5.07 -31.89
C PHE A 151 -17.52 3.80 -32.01
N LYS A 152 -18.11 2.69 -32.49
CA LYS A 152 -17.37 1.44 -32.74
C LYS A 152 -16.30 1.57 -33.84
N ASP A 153 -16.45 2.56 -34.68
CA ASP A 153 -15.52 2.85 -35.79
C ASP A 153 -14.48 3.93 -35.44
N SER A 154 -14.52 4.50 -34.22
CA SER A 154 -13.53 5.48 -33.78
C SER A 154 -12.15 4.83 -33.60
N VAL A 155 -11.12 5.53 -34.07
CA VAL A 155 -9.72 5.12 -33.89
C VAL A 155 -9.23 5.67 -32.55
N VAL A 156 -8.77 4.76 -31.69
CA VAL A 156 -8.14 5.11 -30.43
C VAL A 156 -6.64 4.92 -30.56
N THR A 157 -5.91 5.99 -30.43
CA THR A 157 -4.45 5.98 -30.46
C THR A 157 -3.90 5.99 -29.04
N LEU A 158 -3.08 5.00 -28.71
CA LEU A 158 -2.47 4.83 -27.40
C LEU A 158 -0.97 5.03 -27.50
N ASN A 159 -0.41 5.80 -26.61
CA ASN A 159 1.03 5.87 -26.48
C ASN A 159 1.55 4.62 -25.75
N ASP A 160 2.33 3.80 -26.43
CA ASP A 160 3.05 2.70 -25.79
C ASP A 160 4.38 3.21 -25.21
N TRP A 161 4.36 3.50 -23.91
CA TRP A 161 5.54 3.97 -23.18
C TRP A 161 6.54 2.86 -22.86
N ASN A 162 6.24 1.60 -23.18
CA ASN A 162 7.17 0.48 -22.95
C ASN A 162 8.24 0.37 -24.03
N THR A 163 7.99 0.92 -25.22
CA THR A 163 8.98 1.00 -26.28
C THR A 163 9.59 2.40 -26.33
N MET A 164 10.89 2.49 -26.60
CA MET A 164 11.57 3.77 -26.89
C MET A 164 11.09 4.37 -28.22
N SER A 165 10.27 3.66 -28.95
CA SER A 165 9.74 4.07 -30.24
C SER A 165 8.62 5.10 -30.07
N GLU A 166 8.51 6.01 -31.01
CA GLU A 166 7.43 7.01 -31.06
C GLU A 166 6.11 6.41 -31.55
N ASP A 167 6.05 5.08 -31.67
CA ASP A 167 4.95 4.37 -32.27
C ASP A 167 3.71 4.48 -31.41
N MET A 168 2.73 5.15 -31.95
CA MET A 168 1.37 5.19 -31.42
C MET A 168 0.70 3.90 -31.89
N ILE A 169 0.09 3.18 -30.95
CA ILE A 169 -0.66 1.97 -31.24
C ILE A 169 -2.10 2.35 -31.48
N GLU A 170 -2.58 2.11 -32.68
CA GLU A 170 -4.00 2.24 -33.01
C GLU A 170 -4.75 0.98 -32.57
N VAL A 171 -5.83 1.17 -31.86
CA VAL A 171 -6.73 0.11 -31.40
C VAL A 171 -8.16 0.44 -31.73
N SER A 172 -8.98 -0.58 -31.94
CA SER A 172 -10.42 -0.38 -32.10
C SER A 172 -11.07 0.03 -30.76
N TRP A 173 -12.23 0.66 -30.84
CA TRP A 173 -13.04 0.99 -29.66
C TRP A 173 -13.29 -0.22 -28.74
N GLY A 174 -13.64 -1.38 -29.32
CA GLY A 174 -13.84 -2.61 -28.57
C GLY A 174 -12.59 -3.07 -27.82
N GLN A 175 -11.44 -3.01 -28.46
CA GLN A 175 -10.15 -3.33 -27.82
C GLN A 175 -9.76 -2.33 -26.73
N PHE A 176 -10.13 -1.05 -26.88
CA PHE A 176 -9.91 -0.04 -25.86
C PHE A 176 -10.75 -0.32 -24.61
N ILE A 177 -12.05 -0.57 -24.77
CA ILE A 177 -12.97 -0.88 -23.68
C ILE A 177 -12.64 -2.21 -23.00
N SER A 178 -12.26 -3.24 -23.77
CA SER A 178 -11.91 -4.56 -23.23
C SER A 178 -10.68 -4.57 -22.31
N ARG A 179 -9.93 -3.49 -22.25
CA ARG A 179 -8.82 -3.33 -21.29
C ARG A 179 -9.29 -3.12 -19.87
N ALA A 180 -10.50 -2.62 -19.67
CA ALA A 180 -11.10 -2.55 -18.35
C ALA A 180 -11.53 -3.95 -17.87
N HIS A 181 -11.50 -4.16 -16.56
CA HIS A 181 -12.01 -5.38 -15.95
C HIS A 181 -13.48 -5.59 -16.35
N PRO A 182 -13.95 -6.84 -16.57
CA PRO A 182 -15.32 -7.10 -17.00
C PRO A 182 -16.40 -6.35 -16.20
N ASP A 183 -16.27 -6.30 -14.87
CA ASP A 183 -17.22 -5.59 -14.01
C ASP A 183 -17.21 -4.06 -14.20
N ASP A 184 -16.08 -3.51 -14.68
CA ASP A 184 -15.89 -2.06 -14.85
C ASP A 184 -16.19 -1.60 -16.28
N GLN A 185 -16.30 -2.54 -17.26
CA GLN A 185 -16.44 -2.24 -18.69
C GLN A 185 -17.69 -1.45 -19.01
N GLU A 186 -18.83 -1.76 -18.43
CA GLU A 186 -20.07 -1.06 -18.70
C GLU A 186 -19.99 0.41 -18.25
N HIS A 187 -19.50 0.65 -17.05
CA HIS A 187 -19.32 2.01 -16.53
C HIS A 187 -18.30 2.79 -17.39
N TYR A 188 -17.18 2.17 -17.70
CA TYR A 188 -16.12 2.74 -18.52
C TYR A 188 -16.62 3.11 -19.92
N HIS A 189 -17.36 2.20 -20.56
CA HIS A 189 -17.97 2.42 -21.87
C HIS A 189 -18.98 3.58 -21.84
N ASN A 190 -19.86 3.63 -20.86
CA ASN A 190 -20.90 4.65 -20.73
C ASN A 190 -20.30 6.06 -20.58
N VAL A 191 -19.25 6.21 -19.75
CA VAL A 191 -18.60 7.52 -19.55
C VAL A 191 -17.92 8.01 -20.81
N PHE A 192 -17.16 7.15 -21.48
CA PHE A 192 -16.50 7.52 -22.74
C PHE A 192 -17.49 7.79 -23.87
N THR A 193 -18.61 7.07 -23.93
CA THR A 193 -19.69 7.34 -24.88
C THR A 193 -20.28 8.73 -24.67
N ARG A 194 -20.50 9.15 -23.42
CA ARG A 194 -20.99 10.49 -23.09
C ARG A 194 -20.02 11.60 -23.50
N LEU A 195 -18.70 11.36 -23.29
CA LEU A 195 -17.65 12.28 -23.77
C LEU A 195 -17.69 12.41 -25.31
N CYS A 196 -17.75 11.28 -26.03
CA CYS A 196 -17.80 11.27 -27.49
C CYS A 196 -19.05 11.96 -28.04
N ARG A 197 -20.17 11.91 -27.33
CA ARG A 197 -21.39 12.64 -27.69
C ARG A 197 -21.38 14.12 -27.31
N GLY A 198 -20.39 14.55 -26.54
CA GLY A 198 -20.31 15.91 -26.01
C GLY A 198 -21.31 16.22 -24.90
N GLU A 199 -21.91 15.19 -24.29
CA GLU A 199 -22.80 15.33 -23.13
C GLU A 199 -22.06 15.81 -21.88
N ILE A 200 -20.76 15.47 -21.80
CA ILE A 200 -19.80 15.94 -20.81
C ILE A 200 -18.52 16.39 -21.51
N SER A 201 -17.82 17.36 -20.95
CA SER A 201 -16.56 17.89 -21.51
C SER A 201 -15.33 17.20 -20.93
N GLU A 202 -15.45 16.62 -19.73
CA GLU A 202 -14.38 15.92 -19.03
C GLU A 202 -14.93 14.75 -18.20
N ALA A 203 -14.10 13.79 -17.89
CA ALA A 203 -14.42 12.66 -17.01
C ALA A 203 -13.23 12.22 -16.20
N ARG A 204 -13.51 11.74 -14.98
CA ARG A 204 -12.54 11.11 -14.09
C ARG A 204 -13.13 9.80 -13.58
N ILE A 205 -12.43 8.69 -13.80
CA ILE A 205 -12.93 7.35 -13.52
C ILE A 205 -11.80 6.54 -12.87
N GLU A 206 -12.12 5.76 -11.84
CA GLU A 206 -11.25 4.71 -11.34
C GLU A 206 -11.70 3.37 -11.94
N ALA A 207 -10.80 2.65 -12.57
CA ALA A 207 -11.11 1.35 -13.16
C ALA A 207 -9.89 0.40 -13.06
N ARG A 208 -10.19 -0.89 -12.98
CA ARG A 208 -9.17 -1.93 -13.11
C ARG A 208 -8.84 -2.13 -14.58
N MET A 209 -7.58 -1.93 -14.94
CA MET A 209 -7.12 -1.94 -16.34
C MET A 209 -6.06 -3.01 -16.56
N LEU A 210 -6.18 -3.73 -17.67
CA LEU A 210 -5.17 -4.68 -18.14
C LEU A 210 -4.38 -4.08 -19.29
N PHE A 211 -3.06 -4.06 -19.14
CA PHE A 211 -2.17 -3.51 -20.18
C PHE A 211 -1.44 -4.61 -20.95
N PRO A 212 -1.05 -4.37 -22.21
CA PRO A 212 -0.30 -5.33 -23.01
C PRO A 212 0.93 -5.85 -22.27
N GLY A 213 1.14 -7.16 -22.29
CA GLY A 213 2.26 -7.82 -21.61
C GLY A 213 2.10 -7.99 -20.10
N LYS A 214 1.00 -7.53 -19.51
CA LYS A 214 0.63 -7.81 -18.10
C LYS A 214 -0.40 -8.93 -18.04
N LYS A 215 -0.35 -9.72 -16.95
CA LYS A 215 -1.31 -10.82 -16.71
C LYS A 215 -2.39 -10.43 -15.69
N GLU A 216 -2.19 -9.33 -14.98
CA GLU A 216 -3.05 -8.89 -13.87
C GLU A 216 -3.59 -7.49 -14.15
N TYR A 217 -4.81 -7.27 -13.70
CA TYR A 217 -5.42 -5.95 -13.69
C TYR A 217 -4.78 -5.07 -12.61
N ALA A 218 -4.58 -3.80 -12.93
CA ALA A 218 -4.15 -2.79 -11.97
C ALA A 218 -5.17 -1.67 -11.89
N TRP A 219 -5.41 -1.17 -10.70
CA TRP A 219 -6.24 0.01 -10.48
C TRP A 219 -5.59 1.24 -11.10
N ARG A 220 -6.35 1.90 -11.95
CA ARG A 220 -5.93 3.16 -12.58
C ARG A 220 -7.02 4.22 -12.44
N GLU A 221 -6.57 5.44 -12.23
CA GLU A 221 -7.41 6.62 -12.36
C GLU A 221 -7.26 7.15 -13.78
N VAL A 222 -8.36 7.25 -14.50
CA VAL A 222 -8.41 7.70 -15.89
C VAL A 222 -9.06 9.07 -15.91
N PHE A 223 -8.37 10.05 -16.48
CA PHE A 223 -8.90 11.37 -16.79
C PHE A 223 -8.98 11.54 -18.30
N ALA A 224 -10.09 12.04 -18.80
CA ALA A 224 -10.28 12.31 -20.22
C ALA A 224 -11.03 13.64 -20.42
N THR A 225 -10.66 14.38 -21.47
CA THR A 225 -11.25 15.67 -21.79
C THR A 225 -11.43 15.83 -23.30
N VAL A 226 -12.48 16.56 -23.71
CA VAL A 226 -12.68 16.97 -25.08
C VAL A 226 -11.68 18.07 -25.41
N TYR A 227 -10.74 17.77 -26.29
CA TYR A 227 -9.66 18.69 -26.70
C TYR A 227 -10.03 19.54 -27.90
N GLU A 228 -10.63 18.94 -28.94
CA GLU A 228 -11.05 19.63 -30.14
C GLU A 228 -12.52 19.34 -30.48
N ARG A 229 -13.16 20.28 -31.16
CA ARG A 229 -14.52 20.16 -31.66
C ARG A 229 -14.55 20.48 -33.16
N ASP A 230 -15.45 19.84 -33.90
CA ASP A 230 -15.67 20.11 -35.31
C ASP A 230 -16.40 21.47 -35.52
N GLU A 231 -16.56 21.87 -36.78
CA GLU A 231 -17.27 23.11 -37.14
C GLU A 231 -18.74 23.19 -36.63
N LYS A 232 -19.32 22.03 -36.29
CA LYS A 232 -20.68 21.91 -35.73
C LYS A 232 -20.68 21.88 -34.19
N GLY A 233 -19.51 22.06 -33.56
CA GLY A 233 -19.34 22.07 -32.10
C GLY A 233 -19.32 20.67 -31.45
N ARG A 234 -19.30 19.59 -32.22
CA ARG A 234 -19.25 18.22 -31.73
C ARG A 234 -17.79 17.83 -31.42
N PRO A 235 -17.53 16.99 -30.41
CA PRO A 235 -16.20 16.49 -30.13
C PRO A 235 -15.57 15.82 -31.38
N SER A 236 -14.34 16.21 -31.71
CA SER A 236 -13.54 15.60 -32.78
C SER A 236 -12.29 14.90 -32.23
N VAL A 237 -11.74 15.44 -31.13
CA VAL A 237 -10.57 14.84 -30.45
C VAL A 237 -10.81 14.82 -28.95
N ILE A 238 -10.63 13.63 -28.33
CA ILE A 238 -10.58 13.48 -26.89
C ILE A 238 -9.17 13.09 -26.49
N LEU A 239 -8.61 13.76 -25.51
CA LEU A 239 -7.35 13.39 -24.89
C LEU A 239 -7.63 12.74 -23.54
N GLY A 240 -6.91 11.65 -23.26
CA GLY A 240 -7.00 10.95 -22.01
C GLY A 240 -5.63 10.62 -21.41
N CYS A 241 -5.57 10.54 -20.10
CA CYS A 241 -4.44 10.00 -19.39
C CYS A 241 -4.90 9.07 -18.27
N SER A 242 -4.04 8.14 -17.89
CA SER A 242 -4.31 7.25 -16.76
C SER A 242 -3.09 7.11 -15.87
N THR A 243 -3.31 7.17 -14.56
CA THR A 243 -2.28 7.03 -13.51
C THR A 243 -2.50 5.74 -12.73
N ASN A 244 -1.43 5.07 -12.37
CA ASN A 244 -1.51 3.89 -11.51
C ASN A 244 -1.85 4.31 -10.08
N ILE A 245 -2.93 3.74 -9.53
CA ILE A 245 -3.41 3.99 -8.17
C ILE A 245 -3.45 2.71 -7.34
N GLN A 246 -2.76 1.64 -7.77
CA GLN A 246 -2.78 0.35 -7.09
C GLN A 246 -2.25 0.45 -5.66
N GLU A 247 -1.18 1.20 -5.45
CA GLU A 247 -0.62 1.42 -4.11
C GLU A 247 -1.60 2.14 -3.19
N ARG A 248 -2.26 3.20 -3.70
CA ARG A 248 -3.31 3.91 -2.96
C ARG A 248 -4.47 2.97 -2.58
N LYS A 249 -4.93 2.13 -3.50
CA LYS A 249 -6.00 1.14 -3.22
C LYS A 249 -5.59 0.10 -2.20
N ASN A 250 -4.34 -0.37 -2.24
CA ASN A 250 -3.82 -1.31 -1.24
C ASN A 250 -3.74 -0.66 0.15
N GLN A 251 -3.33 0.60 0.23
CA GLN A 251 -3.31 1.36 1.49
C GLN A 251 -4.73 1.61 2.04
N GLU A 252 -5.69 1.97 1.19
CA GLU A 252 -7.11 2.13 1.56
C GLU A 252 -7.68 0.83 2.15
N LEU A 253 -7.44 -0.32 1.50
CA LEU A 253 -7.87 -1.63 1.98
C LEU A 253 -7.22 -2.00 3.32
N SER A 254 -5.91 -1.81 3.44
CA SER A 254 -5.17 -2.10 4.68
C SER A 254 -5.65 -1.22 5.85
N LEU A 255 -5.94 0.05 5.57
CA LEU A 255 -6.48 0.97 6.57
C LEU A 255 -7.88 0.56 7.03
N GLU A 256 -8.75 0.15 6.10
CA GLU A 256 -10.11 -0.32 6.45
C GLU A 256 -10.06 -1.61 7.27
N GLU A 257 -9.20 -2.57 6.90
CA GLU A 257 -8.99 -3.78 7.70
C GLU A 257 -8.47 -3.47 9.11
N ALA A 258 -7.51 -2.54 9.22
CA ALA A 258 -6.97 -2.12 10.51
C ALA A 258 -8.05 -1.42 11.37
N LYS A 259 -8.89 -0.59 10.74
CA LYS A 259 -10.00 0.09 11.39
C LYS A 259 -11.02 -0.90 11.93
N VAL A 260 -11.46 -1.86 11.10
CA VAL A 260 -12.42 -2.90 11.53
C VAL A 260 -11.87 -3.72 12.70
N LYS A 261 -10.58 -4.09 12.66
CA LYS A 261 -9.92 -4.79 13.79
C LYS A 261 -9.87 -3.93 15.04
N ALA A 262 -9.55 -2.64 14.93
CA ALA A 262 -9.50 -1.72 16.06
C ALA A 262 -10.89 -1.51 16.69
N GLU A 263 -11.92 -1.31 15.88
CA GLU A 263 -13.31 -1.15 16.35
C GLU A 263 -13.82 -2.43 17.04
N ALA A 264 -13.50 -3.62 16.51
CA ALA A 264 -13.83 -4.88 17.15
C ALA A 264 -13.13 -5.05 18.51
N ALA A 265 -11.83 -4.68 18.61
CA ALA A 265 -11.07 -4.73 19.85
C ALA A 265 -11.63 -3.73 20.89
N ASP A 266 -11.99 -2.50 20.48
CA ASP A 266 -12.57 -1.49 21.37
C ASP A 266 -13.95 -1.93 21.90
N LYS A 267 -14.79 -2.49 21.05
CA LYS A 267 -16.08 -3.06 21.45
C LYS A 267 -15.91 -4.21 22.45
N MET A 268 -14.94 -5.11 22.21
CA MET A 268 -14.62 -6.17 23.17
C MET A 268 -14.14 -5.62 24.51
N LYS A 269 -13.27 -4.60 24.49
CA LYS A 269 -12.77 -3.92 25.70
C LYS A 269 -13.91 -3.26 26.49
N SER A 270 -14.83 -2.59 25.81
CA SER A 270 -15.98 -1.94 26.43
C SER A 270 -16.92 -2.96 27.08
N LYS A 271 -17.21 -4.07 26.39
CA LYS A 271 -17.98 -5.19 26.93
C LYS A 271 -17.29 -5.76 28.16
N TYR A 272 -15.98 -6.00 28.09
CA TYR A 272 -15.17 -6.49 29.22
C TYR A 272 -15.29 -5.63 30.47
N LEU A 273 -15.19 -4.31 30.34
CA LEU A 273 -15.34 -3.37 31.49
C LEU A 273 -16.76 -3.37 32.05
N ALA A 274 -17.79 -3.52 31.20
CA ALA A 274 -19.17 -3.61 31.63
C ALA A 274 -19.43 -4.88 32.42
N ASP A 275 -18.96 -6.04 31.92
CA ASP A 275 -19.12 -7.34 32.57
C ASP A 275 -18.39 -7.37 33.94
N MET A 276 -17.15 -6.84 33.99
CA MET A 276 -16.40 -6.67 35.26
C MET A 276 -17.16 -5.84 36.28
N SER A 277 -17.70 -4.69 35.84
CA SER A 277 -18.44 -3.80 36.75
C SER A 277 -19.66 -4.49 37.34
N HIS A 278 -20.34 -5.32 36.53
CA HIS A 278 -21.49 -6.08 37.01
C HIS A 278 -21.08 -7.17 38.01
N GLU A 279 -20.06 -7.97 37.70
CA GLU A 279 -19.59 -9.05 38.57
C GLU A 279 -18.94 -8.53 39.88
N ILE A 280 -18.41 -7.31 39.94
CA ILE A 280 -17.95 -6.63 41.17
C ILE A 280 -19.13 -6.13 42.00
N ARG A 281 -20.15 -5.56 41.36
CA ARG A 281 -21.28 -4.93 42.05
C ARG A 281 -22.12 -5.93 42.84
N THR A 282 -22.32 -7.15 42.31
CA THR A 282 -23.15 -8.16 42.95
C THR A 282 -22.67 -8.58 44.35
N PRO A 283 -21.41 -9.03 44.53
CA PRO A 283 -20.93 -9.39 45.85
C PRO A 283 -20.79 -8.12 46.75
N LEU A 284 -20.46 -6.95 46.21
CA LEU A 284 -20.37 -5.72 46.99
C LEU A 284 -21.73 -5.32 47.57
N ASN A 285 -22.81 -5.40 46.78
CA ASN A 285 -24.16 -5.12 47.26
C ASN A 285 -24.59 -6.13 48.34
N ALA A 286 -24.23 -7.43 48.16
CA ALA A 286 -24.49 -8.44 49.18
C ALA A 286 -23.75 -8.15 50.49
N ILE A 287 -22.44 -7.79 50.44
CA ILE A 287 -21.66 -7.40 51.62
C ILE A 287 -22.32 -6.21 52.32
N THR A 288 -22.69 -5.17 51.56
CA THR A 288 -23.32 -3.96 52.13
C THR A 288 -24.67 -4.28 52.80
N GLY A 289 -25.56 -4.96 52.04
CA GLY A 289 -26.91 -5.26 52.54
C GLY A 289 -26.92 -6.19 53.76
N PHE A 290 -26.09 -7.25 53.73
CA PHE A 290 -25.99 -8.14 54.90
C PHE A 290 -25.25 -7.50 56.07
N SER A 291 -24.36 -6.54 55.86
CA SER A 291 -23.76 -5.76 56.92
C SER A 291 -24.77 -4.87 57.62
N GLU A 292 -25.72 -4.27 56.87
CA GLU A 292 -26.84 -3.52 57.46
C GLU A 292 -27.77 -4.44 58.25
N LEU A 293 -28.16 -5.60 57.71
CA LEU A 293 -28.99 -6.58 58.39
C LEU A 293 -28.36 -7.12 59.67
N MET A 294 -27.03 -7.38 59.62
CA MET A 294 -26.28 -7.85 60.79
C MET A 294 -26.32 -6.86 61.98
N ALA A 295 -26.42 -5.55 61.69
CA ALA A 295 -26.54 -4.51 62.70
C ALA A 295 -27.90 -4.53 63.44
N PHE A 296 -28.93 -5.09 62.84
CA PHE A 296 -30.30 -5.22 63.35
C PHE A 296 -30.69 -6.67 63.71
N ALA A 297 -29.74 -7.62 63.69
CA ALA A 297 -30.03 -9.02 64.04
C ALA A 297 -30.40 -9.19 65.51
N ASP A 298 -31.54 -9.83 65.76
CA ASP A 298 -32.07 -10.04 67.11
C ASP A 298 -31.43 -11.25 67.79
N THR A 299 -30.91 -12.22 67.04
CA THR A 299 -30.26 -13.43 67.57
C THR A 299 -28.81 -13.56 67.14
N ASP A 300 -28.00 -14.29 67.89
CA ASP A 300 -26.63 -14.62 67.53
C ASP A 300 -26.55 -15.56 66.32
N GLU A 301 -27.54 -16.42 66.15
CA GLU A 301 -27.66 -17.31 64.98
C GLU A 301 -27.88 -16.52 63.68
N GLU A 302 -28.77 -15.54 63.71
CA GLU A 302 -29.00 -14.65 62.53
C GLU A 302 -27.73 -13.84 62.23
N ARG A 303 -27.07 -13.28 63.26
CA ARG A 303 -25.84 -12.51 63.13
C ARG A 303 -24.74 -13.35 62.52
N MET A 304 -24.61 -14.61 62.95
CA MET A 304 -23.63 -15.53 62.39
C MET A 304 -23.92 -15.90 60.93
N SER A 305 -25.22 -16.15 60.62
CA SER A 305 -25.64 -16.39 59.23
C SER A 305 -25.29 -15.23 58.29
N TYR A 306 -25.59 -13.99 58.68
CA TYR A 306 -25.21 -12.79 57.91
C TYR A 306 -23.70 -12.62 57.77
N TYR A 307 -22.95 -12.91 58.84
CA TYR A 307 -21.51 -12.91 58.83
C TYR A 307 -20.95 -13.92 57.81
N ASP A 308 -21.47 -15.10 57.74
CA ASP A 308 -21.05 -16.13 56.82
C ASP A 308 -21.29 -15.70 55.37
N VAL A 309 -22.45 -15.06 55.06
CA VAL A 309 -22.74 -14.50 53.74
C VAL A 309 -21.74 -13.37 53.37
N ILE A 310 -21.45 -12.47 54.30
CA ILE A 310 -20.49 -11.39 54.10
C ILE A 310 -19.09 -11.96 53.81
N LYS A 311 -18.68 -12.95 54.62
CA LYS A 311 -17.37 -13.62 54.47
C LYS A 311 -17.24 -14.33 53.12
N MET A 312 -18.26 -15.03 52.70
CA MET A 312 -18.31 -15.71 51.38
C MET A 312 -18.21 -14.71 50.24
N ASN A 313 -18.99 -13.62 50.25
CA ASN A 313 -18.95 -12.60 49.20
C ASN A 313 -17.62 -11.82 49.17
N ASN A 314 -16.99 -11.59 50.34
CA ASN A 314 -15.66 -11.00 50.40
C ASN A 314 -14.61 -11.90 49.76
N GLN A 315 -14.66 -13.22 50.03
CA GLN A 315 -13.76 -14.18 49.38
C GLN A 315 -13.96 -14.21 47.84
N LEU A 316 -15.21 -14.19 47.38
CA LEU A 316 -15.55 -14.12 45.99
C LEU A 316 -15.00 -12.85 45.31
N LEU A 317 -15.16 -11.69 45.96
CA LEU A 317 -14.66 -10.41 45.48
C LEU A 317 -13.11 -10.41 45.37
N MET A 318 -12.42 -10.95 46.39
CA MET A 318 -10.96 -11.06 46.39
C MET A 318 -10.46 -11.99 45.27
N GLN A 319 -11.15 -13.11 45.04
CA GLN A 319 -10.84 -14.01 43.91
C GLN A 319 -11.00 -13.29 42.57
N LEU A 320 -12.11 -12.54 42.40
CA LEU A 320 -12.39 -11.78 41.18
C LEU A 320 -11.30 -10.74 40.90
N ILE A 321 -10.87 -9.97 41.93
CA ILE A 321 -9.79 -8.99 41.81
C ILE A 321 -8.48 -9.69 41.36
N ASN A 322 -8.12 -10.83 41.99
CA ASN A 322 -6.93 -11.57 41.63
C ASN A 322 -7.01 -12.12 40.20
N ASP A 323 -8.14 -12.64 39.78
CA ASP A 323 -8.37 -13.14 38.41
C ASP A 323 -8.21 -12.03 37.35
N ILE A 324 -8.72 -10.82 37.66
CA ILE A 324 -8.56 -9.61 36.81
C ILE A 324 -7.08 -9.20 36.70
N LEU A 325 -6.37 -9.19 37.84
CA LEU A 325 -4.94 -8.88 37.86
C LEU A 325 -4.11 -9.89 37.10
N ASP A 326 -4.44 -11.20 37.19
CA ASP A 326 -3.76 -12.25 36.44
C ASP A 326 -4.00 -12.10 34.93
N ILE A 327 -5.24 -11.86 34.50
CA ILE A 327 -5.53 -11.58 33.08
C ILE A 327 -4.77 -10.35 32.59
N SER A 328 -4.77 -9.25 33.35
CA SER A 328 -4.05 -8.03 32.98
C SER A 328 -2.53 -8.27 32.84
N LYS A 329 -1.96 -9.10 33.71
CA LYS A 329 -0.54 -9.50 33.62
C LYS A 329 -0.26 -10.43 32.44
N ILE A 330 -1.20 -11.34 32.12
CA ILE A 330 -1.09 -12.20 30.91
C ILE A 330 -1.10 -11.33 29.64
N GLU A 331 -2.03 -10.38 29.54
CA GLU A 331 -2.15 -9.49 28.38
C GLU A 331 -0.92 -8.58 28.19
N ALA A 332 -0.40 -8.05 29.29
CA ALA A 332 0.79 -7.19 29.29
C ALA A 332 2.10 -7.98 29.10
N ASP A 333 2.03 -9.30 28.93
CA ASP A 333 3.20 -10.21 28.91
C ASP A 333 4.07 -10.10 30.17
N ALA A 334 3.47 -9.67 31.28
CA ALA A 334 4.16 -9.32 32.52
C ALA A 334 4.24 -10.50 33.54
N ILE A 335 3.67 -11.66 33.23
CA ILE A 335 3.80 -12.83 34.08
C ILE A 335 5.22 -13.38 33.99
N LYS A 336 5.88 -13.45 35.12
CA LYS A 336 7.14 -14.18 35.28
C LYS A 336 6.85 -15.60 35.69
N ILE A 337 7.40 -16.56 34.96
CA ILE A 337 7.37 -17.99 35.29
C ILE A 337 8.71 -18.31 35.96
N THR A 338 8.66 -18.94 37.12
CA THR A 338 9.84 -19.33 37.88
C THR A 338 9.90 -20.86 37.88
N TYR A 339 10.77 -21.40 37.07
CA TYR A 339 10.92 -22.84 36.97
C TYR A 339 11.76 -23.40 38.13
N GLU A 340 11.28 -24.50 38.72
CA GLU A 340 11.94 -25.24 39.76
C GLU A 340 11.70 -26.75 39.59
N GLN A 341 12.56 -27.57 40.11
CA GLN A 341 12.38 -29.05 40.09
C GLN A 341 11.48 -29.41 41.26
N LEU A 342 10.33 -29.99 40.99
CA LEU A 342 9.39 -30.45 42.01
C LEU A 342 8.94 -31.89 41.73
N ASP A 343 8.55 -32.61 42.81
CA ASP A 343 7.89 -33.91 42.65
C ASP A 343 6.40 -33.66 42.39
N VAL A 344 6.00 -33.92 41.12
CA VAL A 344 4.60 -33.75 40.70
C VAL A 344 3.67 -34.68 41.47
N SER A 345 4.13 -35.87 41.87
CA SER A 345 3.31 -36.83 42.59
C SER A 345 2.93 -36.31 43.97
N GLU A 346 3.86 -35.67 44.70
CA GLU A 346 3.61 -35.03 46.01
C GLU A 346 2.68 -33.84 45.90
N LEU A 347 2.85 -33.02 44.82
CA LEU A 347 1.99 -31.90 44.55
C LEU A 347 0.54 -32.35 44.29
N MET A 348 0.37 -33.40 43.52
CA MET A 348 -0.93 -33.96 43.18
C MET A 348 -1.62 -34.58 44.43
N ASP A 349 -0.88 -35.22 45.35
CA ASP A 349 -1.39 -35.69 46.62
C ASP A 349 -1.90 -34.53 47.50
N THR A 350 -1.15 -33.42 47.54
CA THR A 350 -1.52 -32.24 48.27
C THR A 350 -2.82 -31.64 47.73
N ILE A 351 -2.95 -31.52 46.41
CA ILE A 351 -4.15 -31.01 45.73
C ILE A 351 -5.33 -31.95 45.97
N TYR A 352 -5.14 -33.27 45.86
CA TYR A 352 -6.15 -34.26 46.13
C TYR A 352 -6.70 -34.18 47.56
N ALA A 353 -5.84 -34.14 48.55
CA ALA A 353 -6.20 -34.03 49.96
C ALA A 353 -7.04 -32.73 50.24
N SER A 354 -6.63 -31.61 49.65
CA SER A 354 -7.37 -30.34 49.74
C SER A 354 -8.73 -30.41 48.98
N ALA A 355 -8.77 -31.00 47.78
CA ALA A 355 -10.00 -31.14 46.99
C ALA A 355 -11.04 -32.05 47.69
N LYS A 356 -10.59 -33.14 48.33
CA LYS A 356 -11.45 -34.11 49.03
C LYS A 356 -12.31 -33.47 50.09
N LEU A 357 -11.86 -32.41 50.76
CA LEU A 357 -12.63 -31.68 51.78
C LEU A 357 -13.76 -30.82 51.19
N ARG A 358 -13.72 -30.54 49.88
CA ARG A 358 -14.65 -29.66 49.17
C ARG A 358 -15.62 -30.39 48.27
N VAL A 359 -15.39 -31.66 47.98
CA VAL A 359 -16.22 -32.49 47.11
C VAL A 359 -17.55 -32.75 47.82
N PRO A 360 -18.74 -32.56 47.15
CA PRO A 360 -20.03 -32.82 47.70
C PRO A 360 -20.24 -34.29 48.10
N GLY A 361 -21.07 -34.55 49.15
CA GLY A 361 -21.47 -35.90 49.45
C GLY A 361 -22.17 -36.55 48.25
N GLY A 362 -21.73 -37.76 47.85
CA GLY A 362 -22.26 -38.47 46.68
C GLY A 362 -21.37 -38.36 45.42
N VAL A 363 -20.29 -37.59 45.49
CA VAL A 363 -19.29 -37.55 44.41
C VAL A 363 -18.00 -38.25 44.83
N GLU A 364 -17.52 -39.19 44.05
CA GLU A 364 -16.25 -39.85 44.25
C GLU A 364 -15.10 -39.03 43.66
N LEU A 365 -14.06 -38.78 44.45
CA LEU A 365 -12.82 -38.15 43.92
C LEU A 365 -11.74 -39.21 43.75
N VAL A 366 -11.19 -39.31 42.55
CA VAL A 366 -10.16 -40.28 42.19
C VAL A 366 -8.87 -39.53 41.77
N LEU A 367 -7.73 -40.05 42.19
CA LEU A 367 -6.39 -39.56 41.78
C LEU A 367 -5.68 -40.64 40.99
N GLU A 368 -5.30 -40.34 39.74
CA GLU A 368 -4.53 -41.22 38.87
C GLU A 368 -3.13 -40.61 38.68
N LYS A 369 -2.10 -41.33 39.04
CA LYS A 369 -0.70 -40.87 38.93
C LYS A 369 0.03 -41.59 37.82
N GLY A 370 0.86 -40.91 37.04
CA GLY A 370 1.70 -41.51 36.03
C GLY A 370 2.93 -42.24 36.61
N ALA A 371 3.33 -41.92 37.84
CA ALA A 371 4.38 -42.54 38.61
C ALA A 371 4.23 -42.20 40.11
N ASP A 372 4.85 -43.02 40.99
CA ASP A 372 4.85 -42.73 42.44
C ASP A 372 5.68 -41.50 42.82
N HIS A 373 6.77 -41.29 42.10
CA HIS A 373 7.66 -40.14 42.20
C HIS A 373 8.06 -39.70 40.79
N HIS A 374 7.90 -38.42 40.48
CA HIS A 374 8.29 -37.86 39.18
C HIS A 374 8.78 -36.42 39.33
N MET A 375 10.08 -36.20 39.14
CA MET A 375 10.69 -34.89 39.14
C MET A 375 10.41 -34.17 37.83
N PHE A 376 9.88 -32.94 37.89
CA PHE A 376 9.48 -32.19 36.74
C PHE A 376 9.81 -30.71 36.91
N GLY A 377 10.46 -30.11 35.95
CA GLY A 377 10.85 -28.70 35.97
C GLY A 377 9.68 -27.82 35.55
N THR A 378 9.04 -27.14 36.50
CA THR A 378 7.93 -26.25 36.24
C THR A 378 7.76 -25.22 37.35
N ASP A 379 6.84 -24.27 37.18
CA ASP A 379 6.45 -23.32 38.24
C ASP A 379 5.36 -23.97 39.12
N SER A 380 5.74 -24.30 40.35
CA SER A 380 4.86 -25.01 41.31
C SER A 380 3.60 -24.23 41.63
N MET A 381 3.69 -22.93 41.83
CA MET A 381 2.55 -22.05 42.14
C MET A 381 1.58 -21.96 40.97
N ARG A 382 2.08 -21.86 39.75
CA ARG A 382 1.25 -21.79 38.56
C ARG A 382 0.63 -23.15 38.24
N LEU A 383 1.36 -24.23 38.39
CA LEU A 383 0.82 -25.58 38.24
C LEU A 383 -0.30 -25.85 39.26
N LEU A 384 -0.08 -25.49 40.52
CA LEU A 384 -1.11 -25.55 41.59
C LEU A 384 -2.35 -24.75 41.20
N GLN A 385 -2.18 -23.53 40.69
CA GLN A 385 -3.28 -22.66 40.24
C GLN A 385 -4.06 -23.31 39.09
N LEU A 386 -3.40 -23.86 38.07
CA LEU A 386 -4.01 -24.52 36.93
C LEU A 386 -4.88 -25.69 37.37
N ILE A 387 -4.32 -26.62 38.16
CA ILE A 387 -5.04 -27.82 38.56
C ILE A 387 -6.20 -27.47 39.48
N ASN A 388 -6.02 -26.54 40.45
CA ASN A 388 -7.10 -26.10 41.31
C ASN A 388 -8.26 -25.43 40.55
N ASN A 389 -7.95 -24.64 39.52
CA ASN A 389 -9.00 -24.06 38.66
C ASN A 389 -9.82 -25.13 37.95
N LEU A 390 -9.16 -26.15 37.41
CA LEU A 390 -9.88 -27.25 36.75
C LEU A 390 -10.67 -28.13 37.73
N VAL A 391 -10.08 -28.46 38.89
CA VAL A 391 -10.75 -29.26 39.94
C VAL A 391 -11.96 -28.51 40.52
N ASN A 392 -11.83 -27.21 40.80
CA ASN A 392 -12.95 -26.40 41.28
C ASN A 392 -14.06 -26.31 40.24
N ASN A 393 -13.71 -26.26 38.94
CA ASN A 393 -14.68 -26.29 37.88
C ASN A 393 -15.43 -27.65 37.85
N ALA A 394 -14.74 -28.75 37.98
CA ALA A 394 -15.34 -30.09 38.07
C ALA A 394 -16.26 -30.23 39.29
N ILE A 395 -15.82 -29.77 40.48
CA ILE A 395 -16.61 -29.80 41.72
C ILE A 395 -17.92 -29.02 41.59
N LYS A 396 -17.89 -27.86 40.95
CA LYS A 396 -19.09 -27.04 40.73
C LYS A 396 -20.11 -27.68 39.78
N ASN A 397 -19.61 -28.44 38.80
CA ASN A 397 -20.44 -29.00 37.73
C ASN A 397 -20.91 -30.46 37.99
N THR A 398 -20.40 -31.13 39.03
CA THR A 398 -20.72 -32.52 39.37
C THR A 398 -21.48 -32.58 40.69
N LYS A 399 -22.74 -32.97 40.66
CA LYS A 399 -23.59 -33.16 41.86
C LYS A 399 -23.57 -34.60 42.39
N GLU A 400 -23.48 -35.55 41.49
CA GLU A 400 -23.39 -36.98 41.72
C GLU A 400 -22.46 -37.63 40.72
N GLY A 401 -21.80 -38.74 41.03
CA GLY A 401 -20.89 -39.46 40.16
C GLY A 401 -19.43 -39.34 40.60
N SER A 402 -18.51 -38.99 39.68
CA SER A 402 -17.06 -38.99 39.99
C SER A 402 -16.31 -37.85 39.35
N ILE A 403 -15.22 -37.45 40.01
CA ILE A 403 -14.23 -36.53 39.47
C ILE A 403 -12.89 -37.26 39.54
N THR A 404 -12.25 -37.41 38.39
CA THR A 404 -10.92 -38.02 38.26
C THR A 404 -9.92 -36.93 37.92
N MET A 405 -8.89 -36.75 38.72
CA MET A 405 -7.75 -35.88 38.43
C MET A 405 -6.47 -36.71 38.30
N GLY A 406 -5.59 -36.31 37.41
CA GLY A 406 -4.38 -37.07 37.24
C GLY A 406 -3.37 -36.46 36.25
N TYR A 407 -2.27 -37.21 36.07
CA TYR A 407 -1.30 -36.87 35.03
C TYR A 407 -0.76 -38.14 34.37
N THR A 408 -0.32 -37.96 33.13
CA THR A 408 0.37 -39.01 32.35
C THR A 408 1.68 -38.47 31.77
N ILE A 409 2.71 -39.34 31.79
CA ILE A 409 3.99 -39.01 31.19
C ILE A 409 3.88 -39.20 29.67
N GLN A 410 4.23 -38.15 28.96
CA GLN A 410 4.22 -38.10 27.49
C GLN A 410 5.68 -38.24 26.96
N PRO A 411 5.87 -38.52 25.66
CA PRO A 411 7.18 -38.39 25.01
C PRO A 411 7.78 -37.00 25.20
N ASP A 412 9.10 -36.87 24.94
CA ASP A 412 9.85 -35.62 24.96
C ASP A 412 9.79 -34.85 26.30
N ASN A 413 9.78 -35.60 27.42
CA ASN A 413 9.76 -35.06 28.76
C ASN A 413 8.61 -34.07 29.03
N GLN A 414 7.43 -34.41 28.51
CA GLN A 414 6.20 -33.64 28.71
C GLN A 414 5.27 -34.36 29.68
N LEU A 415 4.44 -33.58 30.41
CA LEU A 415 3.39 -34.16 31.23
C LEU A 415 2.03 -33.64 30.72
N ARG A 416 1.06 -34.58 30.57
CA ARG A 416 -0.33 -34.28 30.34
C ARG A 416 -1.08 -34.37 31.67
N PHE A 417 -1.58 -33.25 32.15
CA PHE A 417 -2.46 -33.15 33.31
C PHE A 417 -3.92 -33.15 32.82
N TYR A 418 -4.81 -33.77 33.58
CA TYR A 418 -6.24 -33.81 33.23
C TYR A 418 -7.13 -33.83 34.47
N VAL A 419 -8.33 -33.28 34.32
CA VAL A 419 -9.43 -33.39 35.25
C VAL A 419 -10.65 -33.78 34.45
N ARG A 420 -11.22 -34.94 34.78
CA ARG A 420 -12.42 -35.51 34.14
C ARG A 420 -13.54 -35.52 35.16
N ASP A 421 -14.71 -35.08 34.80
CA ASP A 421 -15.93 -35.09 35.60
C ASP A 421 -17.07 -35.82 34.85
N THR A 422 -18.02 -36.38 35.63
CA THR A 422 -19.27 -36.98 35.13
C THR A 422 -20.43 -36.01 35.35
N GLY A 423 -20.19 -34.72 35.28
CA GLY A 423 -21.17 -33.66 35.50
C GLY A 423 -22.09 -33.41 34.31
N ILE A 424 -22.58 -32.18 34.23
CA ILE A 424 -23.59 -31.78 33.24
C ILE A 424 -23.08 -31.77 31.79
N GLY A 425 -21.76 -31.79 31.57
CA GLY A 425 -21.15 -31.62 30.25
C GLY A 425 -21.35 -30.23 29.64
N ILE A 426 -20.86 -30.07 28.42
CA ILE A 426 -20.84 -28.79 27.68
C ILE A 426 -21.40 -29.03 26.27
N ASP A 427 -22.26 -28.14 25.82
CA ASP A 427 -22.78 -28.15 24.46
C ASP A 427 -21.69 -27.91 23.44
N GLU A 428 -21.73 -28.64 22.30
CA GLU A 428 -20.72 -28.55 21.24
C GLU A 428 -20.53 -27.12 20.69
N GLU A 429 -21.61 -26.34 20.61
CA GLU A 429 -21.56 -24.95 20.14
C GLU A 429 -20.74 -24.07 21.10
N LYS A 430 -20.81 -24.35 22.41
CA LYS A 430 -20.10 -23.57 23.44
C LYS A 430 -18.64 -24.01 23.65
N LEU A 431 -18.28 -25.24 23.19
CA LEU A 431 -16.90 -25.76 23.35
C LEU A 431 -15.85 -24.85 22.69
N LYS A 432 -16.17 -24.17 21.56
CA LYS A 432 -15.27 -23.31 20.85
C LYS A 432 -14.84 -22.09 21.67
N ASP A 433 -15.74 -21.61 22.53
CA ASP A 433 -15.56 -20.37 23.30
C ASP A 433 -15.29 -20.60 24.78
N VAL A 434 -15.21 -21.86 25.25
CA VAL A 434 -15.11 -22.22 26.67
C VAL A 434 -13.89 -21.62 27.40
N PHE A 435 -12.81 -21.37 26.68
CA PHE A 435 -11.62 -20.66 27.17
C PHE A 435 -11.68 -19.13 26.99
N GLY A 436 -12.83 -18.64 26.53
CA GLY A 436 -13.10 -17.19 26.44
C GLY A 436 -13.29 -16.56 27.81
N ARG A 437 -13.19 -15.23 27.86
CA ARG A 437 -13.40 -14.47 29.12
C ARG A 437 -14.88 -14.27 29.36
N PHE A 438 -15.31 -14.39 30.63
CA PHE A 438 -16.71 -14.26 31.06
C PHE A 438 -17.67 -15.24 30.36
N VAL A 439 -17.14 -16.32 29.78
CA VAL A 439 -17.95 -17.36 29.21
C VAL A 439 -18.51 -18.22 30.34
N LYS A 440 -19.84 -18.20 30.52
CA LYS A 440 -20.57 -19.07 31.45
C LYS A 440 -21.26 -20.15 30.62
N ILE A 441 -20.98 -21.38 30.93
CA ILE A 441 -21.62 -22.55 30.27
C ILE A 441 -23.11 -22.58 30.61
N ASN A 442 -23.46 -22.17 31.82
CA ASN A 442 -24.83 -22.06 32.31
C ASN A 442 -24.98 -20.79 33.16
N ASP A 443 -26.00 -19.96 32.84
CA ASP A 443 -26.23 -18.65 33.50
C ASP A 443 -26.66 -18.81 34.96
N TYR A 444 -27.09 -20.00 35.38
CA TYR A 444 -27.47 -20.29 36.76
C TYR A 444 -26.36 -20.80 37.65
N MET A 445 -25.13 -20.94 37.13
CA MET A 445 -23.99 -21.42 37.91
C MET A 445 -23.12 -20.27 38.47
N GLU A 446 -22.74 -20.43 39.72
CA GLU A 446 -21.79 -19.53 40.42
C GLU A 446 -20.43 -19.59 39.74
N GLY A 447 -19.94 -18.44 39.26
CA GLY A 447 -18.62 -18.33 38.69
C GLY A 447 -18.50 -17.14 37.73
N ILE A 448 -17.32 -16.56 37.71
CA ILE A 448 -17.02 -15.31 36.98
C ILE A 448 -16.72 -15.58 35.49
N GLY A 449 -16.41 -16.83 35.13
CA GLY A 449 -16.03 -17.20 33.76
C GLY A 449 -14.60 -16.75 33.37
N LEU A 450 -13.73 -16.49 34.33
CA LEU A 450 -12.33 -16.07 34.08
C LEU A 450 -11.33 -17.23 34.27
N GLY A 451 -11.62 -18.22 35.10
CA GLY A 451 -10.68 -19.27 35.48
C GLY A 451 -10.11 -20.06 34.29
N LEU A 452 -10.95 -20.46 33.32
CA LEU A 452 -10.50 -21.20 32.15
C LEU A 452 -9.67 -20.30 31.18
N ALA A 453 -10.01 -19.03 31.07
CA ALA A 453 -9.22 -18.07 30.29
C ALA A 453 -7.82 -17.86 30.91
N ILE A 454 -7.74 -17.79 32.25
CA ILE A 454 -6.48 -17.74 32.97
C ILE A 454 -5.69 -19.03 32.74
N CYS A 455 -6.32 -20.21 32.83
CA CYS A 455 -5.66 -21.48 32.53
C CYS A 455 -5.02 -21.47 31.15
N LYS A 456 -5.78 -21.08 30.10
CA LYS A 456 -5.26 -20.99 28.74
C LYS A 456 -4.06 -20.04 28.64
N GLY A 457 -4.15 -18.85 29.23
CA GLY A 457 -3.06 -17.88 29.22
C GLY A 457 -1.80 -18.37 29.92
N LEU A 458 -1.92 -19.00 31.10
CA LEU A 458 -0.81 -19.56 31.85
C LEU A 458 -0.16 -20.75 31.11
N VAL A 459 -0.96 -21.70 30.60
CA VAL A 459 -0.44 -22.85 29.84
C VAL A 459 0.34 -22.42 28.62
N VAL A 460 -0.17 -21.48 27.85
CA VAL A 460 0.53 -20.93 26.68
C VAL A 460 1.83 -20.24 27.11
N LYS A 461 1.83 -19.50 28.19
CA LYS A 461 3.01 -18.83 28.73
C LYS A 461 4.08 -19.79 29.23
N MET A 462 3.66 -20.97 29.73
CA MET A 462 4.54 -22.08 30.14
C MET A 462 4.96 -22.98 28.95
N GLY A 463 4.66 -22.60 27.70
CA GLY A 463 5.05 -23.35 26.51
C GLY A 463 4.18 -24.58 26.20
N GLY A 464 3.03 -24.70 26.84
CA GLY A 464 2.14 -25.83 26.72
C GLY A 464 0.91 -25.62 25.84
N SER A 465 0.00 -26.60 25.85
CA SER A 465 -1.31 -26.57 25.20
C SER A 465 -2.42 -27.06 26.13
N ILE A 466 -3.64 -26.49 25.99
CA ILE A 466 -4.81 -26.87 26.79
C ILE A 466 -5.94 -27.32 25.86
N HIS A 467 -6.66 -28.36 26.26
CA HIS A 467 -7.72 -28.99 25.49
C HIS A 467 -8.94 -29.29 26.36
N VAL A 468 -10.09 -29.42 25.74
CA VAL A 468 -11.35 -29.87 26.37
C VAL A 468 -12.05 -30.87 25.45
N THR A 469 -12.58 -31.88 26.03
CA THR A 469 -13.55 -32.82 25.42
C THR A 469 -14.76 -32.91 26.34
N SER A 470 -15.94 -32.80 25.82
CA SER A 470 -17.17 -32.86 26.63
C SER A 470 -18.37 -33.28 25.81
N GLU A 471 -19.31 -33.93 26.48
CA GLU A 471 -20.61 -34.29 25.92
C GLU A 471 -21.69 -33.92 26.92
N LEU A 472 -22.75 -33.25 26.45
CA LEU A 472 -23.84 -32.75 27.28
C LEU A 472 -24.55 -33.92 27.96
N GLY A 473 -24.68 -33.87 29.29
CA GLY A 473 -25.30 -34.92 30.10
C GLY A 473 -24.39 -36.11 30.44
N VAL A 474 -23.13 -36.14 29.92
CA VAL A 474 -22.17 -37.21 30.20
C VAL A 474 -21.01 -36.72 31.07
N GLY A 475 -20.50 -35.52 30.81
CA GLY A 475 -19.40 -34.90 31.56
C GLY A 475 -18.36 -34.23 30.69
N SER A 476 -17.26 -33.81 31.32
CA SER A 476 -16.18 -33.08 30.64
C SER A 476 -14.80 -33.60 31.06
N GLU A 477 -13.85 -33.51 30.14
CA GLU A 477 -12.42 -33.68 30.46
C GLU A 477 -11.66 -32.44 29.99
N PHE A 478 -11.09 -31.72 30.92
CA PHE A 478 -10.12 -30.63 30.66
C PHE A 478 -8.70 -31.17 30.84
N SER A 479 -7.85 -30.96 29.88
CA SER A 479 -6.47 -31.41 29.95
C SER A 479 -5.50 -30.36 29.40
N PHE A 480 -4.30 -30.33 29.95
CA PHE A 480 -3.22 -29.50 29.43
C PHE A 480 -1.88 -30.27 29.43
N ILE A 481 -1.03 -29.91 28.50
CA ILE A 481 0.29 -30.51 28.33
C ILE A 481 1.32 -29.42 28.60
N LEU A 482 2.31 -29.72 29.46
CA LEU A 482 3.43 -28.84 29.73
C LEU A 482 4.75 -29.53 29.38
N PRO A 483 5.73 -28.82 28.79
CA PRO A 483 7.11 -29.29 28.70
C PRO A 483 7.81 -29.14 30.04
N SER A 484 8.79 -30.02 30.32
CA SER A 484 9.70 -29.84 31.45
C SER A 484 10.77 -28.83 31.10
N HIS A 485 11.07 -27.95 32.05
CA HIS A 485 12.18 -27.01 31.96
C HIS A 485 13.27 -27.39 32.98
N GLU A 486 14.55 -27.25 32.58
CA GLU A 486 15.68 -27.47 33.46
C GLU A 486 15.90 -26.38 34.48
#